data_774acf13482a6e863b476d8ebc3fa182
#
_entry.id   774acf13482a6e863b476d8ebc3fa182
#
_cell.length_a   1.000
_cell.length_b   1.000
_cell.length_c   1.000
_cell.angle_alpha   90.00
_cell.angle_beta   90.00
_cell.angle_gamma   90.00
#
_symmetry.space_group_name_H-M   'P 1'
#
loop_
_entity.id
_entity.type
_entity.pdbx_description
1 polymer ?
#
loop_
_entity_poly.entity_id
_entity_poly.type
_entity_poly.pdbx_seq_one_letter_code
_entity_poly.pdbx_strand_id
1 'polypeptide(L)'
;AILFSAPCGTGKSTQAELWRIHKGAEVINGDKAGISIDADGVNAHGLPFSGTSGICKNRSMPLSAIVILGQAKENRIRRLNGAEAIMCLMENIYLDFIAPGEMQSCVDLLIEMLKTVPVYRLDCTPDERAVKKLADELKIGN
;
A
#
# COMPACT_ATOMS: atom_id res chain seq x y z
N ALA A 1 5.65 -6.99 3.65
CA ALA A 1 5.15 -6.40 2.38
C ALA A 1 5.02 -4.89 2.47
N ILE A 2 5.06 -4.22 1.32
CA ILE A 2 4.70 -2.81 1.15
C ILE A 2 3.47 -2.77 0.26
N LEU A 3 2.45 -2.03 0.66
CA LEU A 3 1.25 -1.82 -0.14
C LEU A 3 1.26 -0.40 -0.74
N PHE A 4 1.23 -0.30 -2.06
CA PHE A 4 1.03 0.97 -2.75
C PHE A 4 -0.45 1.24 -2.96
N SER A 5 -0.93 2.40 -2.51
CA SER A 5 -2.32 2.83 -2.65
C SER A 5 -2.37 4.18 -3.37
N ALA A 6 -3.23 4.28 -4.37
CA ALA A 6 -3.49 5.50 -5.10
C ALA A 6 -4.66 5.30 -6.10
N PRO A 7 -5.25 6.36 -6.61
CA PRO A 7 -6.19 6.28 -7.73
C PRO A 7 -5.59 5.56 -8.95
N CYS A 8 -6.46 5.09 -9.85
CA CYS A 8 -6.03 4.48 -11.10
C CYS A 8 -5.16 5.46 -11.91
N GLY A 9 -4.12 4.96 -12.56
CA GLY A 9 -3.22 5.78 -13.39
C GLY A 9 -2.15 6.59 -12.64
N THR A 10 -2.12 6.58 -11.30
CA THR A 10 -1.12 7.34 -10.52
C THR A 10 0.29 6.76 -10.58
N GLY A 11 0.44 5.47 -10.95
CA GLY A 11 1.77 4.85 -11.08
C GLY A 11 2.05 3.71 -10.10
N LYS A 12 1.03 3.08 -9.49
CA LYS A 12 1.21 1.92 -8.60
C LYS A 12 2.00 0.79 -9.26
N SER A 13 1.60 0.39 -10.46
CA SER A 13 2.28 -0.68 -11.21
C SER A 13 3.70 -0.30 -11.60
N THR A 14 3.93 0.98 -11.92
CA THR A 14 5.28 1.51 -12.21
C THR A 14 6.16 1.39 -10.97
N GLN A 15 5.68 1.79 -9.80
CA GLN A 15 6.45 1.67 -8.56
C GLN A 15 6.71 0.20 -8.21
N ALA A 16 5.72 -0.67 -8.31
CA ALA A 16 5.92 -2.10 -8.07
C ALA A 16 7.00 -2.70 -8.98
N GLU A 17 7.02 -2.33 -10.27
CA GLU A 17 8.03 -2.80 -11.22
C GLU A 17 9.42 -2.21 -10.91
N LEU A 18 9.53 -0.95 -10.54
CA LEU A 18 10.78 -0.35 -10.10
C LEU A 18 11.36 -1.05 -8.86
N TRP A 19 10.52 -1.41 -7.89
CA TRP A 19 10.94 -2.19 -6.74
C TRP A 19 11.41 -3.59 -7.12
N ARG A 20 10.74 -4.23 -8.09
CA ARG A 20 11.18 -5.53 -8.63
C ARG A 20 12.57 -5.42 -9.26
N ILE A 21 12.82 -4.39 -10.05
CA ILE A 21 14.09 -4.19 -10.77
C ILE A 21 15.21 -3.82 -9.80
N HIS A 22 14.99 -2.85 -8.92
CA HIS A 22 16.06 -2.25 -8.11
C HIS A 22 16.25 -2.89 -6.73
N LYS A 23 15.28 -3.64 -6.23
CA LYS A 23 15.33 -4.29 -4.92
C LYS A 23 15.05 -5.80 -4.96
N GLY A 24 14.82 -6.38 -6.12
CA GLY A 24 14.46 -7.79 -6.25
C GLY A 24 13.12 -8.14 -5.59
N ALA A 25 12.25 -7.15 -5.39
CA ALA A 25 10.96 -7.36 -4.75
C ALA A 25 10.06 -8.26 -5.60
N GLU A 26 9.26 -9.09 -4.94
CA GLU A 26 8.23 -9.89 -5.61
C GLU A 26 6.90 -9.13 -5.58
N VAL A 27 6.26 -9.00 -6.75
CA VAL A 27 4.89 -8.47 -6.83
C VAL A 27 3.91 -9.59 -6.54
N ILE A 28 3.14 -9.46 -5.46
CA ILE A 28 2.15 -10.46 -5.03
C ILE A 28 0.81 -10.23 -5.73
N ASN A 29 0.40 -8.96 -5.83
CA ASN A 29 -0.85 -8.60 -6.49
C ASN A 29 -0.69 -7.26 -7.21
N GLY A 30 -1.27 -7.17 -8.40
CA GLY A 30 -1.16 -6.00 -9.27
C GLY A 30 -2.38 -5.06 -9.24
N ASP A 31 -3.44 -5.39 -8.50
CA ASP A 31 -4.66 -4.59 -8.48
C ASP A 31 -5.20 -4.40 -7.05
N LYS A 32 -5.78 -5.43 -6.46
CA LYS A 32 -6.41 -5.37 -5.13
C LYS A 32 -5.72 -6.33 -4.18
N ALA A 33 -5.37 -5.84 -3.00
CA ALA A 33 -4.86 -6.66 -1.91
C ALA A 33 -5.88 -6.72 -0.77
N GLY A 34 -5.99 -7.88 -0.13
CA GLY A 34 -6.70 -8.02 1.13
C GLY A 34 -5.79 -7.68 2.30
N ILE A 35 -6.38 -7.18 3.38
CA ILE A 35 -5.67 -6.95 4.64
C ILE A 35 -6.43 -7.67 5.74
N SER A 36 -5.72 -8.44 6.56
CA SER A 36 -6.25 -9.00 7.80
C SER A 36 -5.46 -8.50 9.01
N ILE A 37 -6.13 -8.49 10.15
CA ILE A 37 -5.53 -8.26 11.46
C ILE A 37 -5.84 -9.50 12.29
N ASP A 38 -4.81 -10.19 12.74
CA ASP A 38 -4.91 -11.41 13.52
C ASP A 38 -3.90 -11.41 14.68
N ALA A 39 -3.75 -12.54 15.37
CA ALA A 39 -2.83 -12.68 16.50
C ALA A 39 -1.36 -12.48 16.11
N ASP A 40 -1.01 -12.75 14.85
CA ASP A 40 0.35 -12.61 14.32
C ASP A 40 0.63 -11.19 13.79
N GLY A 41 -0.38 -10.32 13.78
CA GLY A 41 -0.28 -8.92 13.35
C GLY A 41 -1.09 -8.60 12.11
N VAL A 42 -0.64 -7.61 11.35
CA VAL A 42 -1.31 -7.16 10.13
C VAL A 42 -0.68 -7.82 8.92
N ASN A 43 -1.49 -8.49 8.11
CA ASN A 43 -1.03 -9.21 6.93
C ASN A 43 -1.68 -8.68 5.65
N ALA A 44 -0.91 -8.64 4.57
CA ALA A 44 -1.39 -8.38 3.21
C ALA A 44 -1.53 -9.69 2.44
N HIS A 45 -2.63 -9.84 1.72
CA HIS A 45 -2.99 -11.04 0.97
C HIS A 45 -3.16 -10.72 -0.51
N GLY A 46 -2.61 -11.58 -1.35
CA GLY A 46 -2.93 -11.57 -2.78
C GLY A 46 -4.36 -12.09 -2.99
N LEU A 47 -5.18 -11.28 -3.66
CA LEU A 47 -6.53 -11.64 -4.05
C LEU A 47 -6.59 -12.04 -5.53
N PRO A 48 -7.62 -12.79 -5.98
CA PRO A 48 -7.74 -13.26 -7.36
C PRO A 48 -8.09 -12.13 -8.37
N PHE A 49 -7.83 -10.89 -8.01
CA PHE A 49 -8.04 -9.70 -8.85
C PHE A 49 -6.68 -9.17 -9.32
N SER A 50 -6.33 -9.44 -10.57
CA SER A 50 -5.02 -9.11 -11.13
C SER A 50 -4.98 -7.79 -11.91
N GLY A 51 -6.14 -7.21 -12.19
CA GLY A 51 -6.23 -6.03 -13.05
C GLY A 51 -5.59 -6.25 -14.42
N THR A 52 -5.00 -5.21 -14.96
CA THR A 52 -4.30 -5.28 -16.26
C THR A 52 -2.91 -5.93 -16.17
N SER A 53 -2.36 -6.08 -14.97
CA SER A 53 -1.02 -6.68 -14.78
C SER A 53 -0.99 -8.20 -14.97
N GLY A 54 -2.13 -8.86 -14.79
CA GLY A 54 -2.21 -10.32 -14.77
C GLY A 54 -1.55 -10.97 -13.54
N ILE A 55 -1.04 -10.18 -12.58
CA ILE A 55 -0.32 -10.70 -11.43
C ILE A 55 -1.27 -10.84 -10.24
N CYS A 56 -1.51 -12.10 -9.84
CA CYS A 56 -2.16 -12.43 -8.57
C CYS A 56 -1.58 -13.74 -8.05
N LYS A 57 -1.00 -13.70 -6.85
CA LYS A 57 -0.41 -14.85 -6.19
C LYS A 57 -1.16 -15.13 -4.89
N ASN A 58 -1.52 -16.37 -4.66
CA ASN A 58 -2.12 -16.78 -3.39
C ASN A 58 -1.03 -16.85 -2.31
N ARG A 59 -0.66 -15.68 -1.81
CA ARG A 59 0.36 -15.50 -0.76
C ARG A 59 -0.08 -14.45 0.25
N SER A 60 0.34 -14.67 1.48
CA SER A 60 0.15 -13.75 2.60
C SER A 60 1.50 -13.34 3.15
N MET A 61 1.67 -12.06 3.45
CA MET A 61 2.93 -11.50 3.97
C MET A 61 2.63 -10.45 5.03
N PRO A 62 3.45 -10.38 6.11
CA PRO A 62 3.34 -9.29 7.07
C PRO A 62 3.40 -7.92 6.37
N LEU A 63 2.46 -7.05 6.69
CA LEU A 63 2.41 -5.70 6.13
C LEU A 63 3.29 -4.76 6.93
N SER A 64 4.35 -4.26 6.31
CA SER A 64 5.33 -3.38 6.96
C SER A 64 5.01 -1.90 6.80
N ALA A 65 4.39 -1.51 5.70
CA ALA A 65 4.00 -0.13 5.43
C ALA A 65 2.94 -0.04 4.33
N ILE A 66 2.17 1.04 4.36
CA ILE A 66 1.32 1.47 3.25
C ILE A 66 1.86 2.79 2.72
N VAL A 67 1.91 2.92 1.40
CA VAL A 67 2.44 4.10 0.71
C VAL A 67 1.39 4.67 -0.22
N ILE A 68 0.90 5.85 0.12
CA ILE A 68 0.01 6.64 -0.73
C ILE A 68 0.86 7.36 -1.77
N LEU A 69 0.66 7.02 -3.05
CA LEU A 69 1.44 7.59 -4.14
C LEU A 69 0.83 8.89 -4.69
N GLY A 70 1.69 9.80 -5.06
CA GLY A 70 1.39 10.97 -5.84
C GLY A 70 2.46 11.20 -6.93
N GLN A 71 2.06 11.82 -8.05
CA GLN A 71 2.99 12.20 -9.11
C GLN A 71 3.59 13.58 -8.80
N ALA A 72 4.90 13.71 -8.91
CA ALA A 72 5.61 14.96 -8.71
C ALA A 72 6.90 15.02 -9.54
N LYS A 73 7.45 16.22 -9.69
CA LYS A 73 8.75 16.43 -10.36
C LYS A 73 9.94 16.15 -9.42
N GLU A 74 9.68 16.10 -8.12
CA GLU A 74 10.68 15.83 -7.08
C GLU A 74 10.14 14.75 -6.13
N ASN A 75 11.06 13.93 -5.61
CA ASN A 75 10.70 12.88 -4.68
C ASN A 75 10.62 13.43 -3.24
N ARG A 76 9.43 13.40 -2.66
CA ARG A 76 9.16 13.81 -1.27
C ARG A 76 8.41 12.69 -0.55
N ILE A 77 8.88 12.35 0.63
CA ILE A 77 8.23 11.37 1.49
C ILE A 77 7.92 11.99 2.85
N ARG A 78 6.77 11.68 3.40
CA ARG A 78 6.42 12.01 4.78
C ARG A 78 5.52 10.92 5.38
N ARG A 79 5.66 10.68 6.67
CA ARG A 79 4.72 9.85 7.41
C ARG A 79 3.42 10.62 7.63
N LEU A 80 2.28 9.96 7.42
CA LEU A 80 0.96 10.53 7.71
C LEU A 80 0.60 10.33 9.18
N ASN A 81 -0.12 11.28 9.76
CA ASN A 81 -0.78 11.06 11.06
C ASN A 81 -2.03 10.18 10.88
N GLY A 82 -2.60 9.70 11.99
CA GLY A 82 -3.71 8.74 11.92
C GLY A 82 -4.93 9.24 11.15
N ALA A 83 -5.34 10.49 11.34
CA ALA A 83 -6.49 11.08 10.66
C ALA A 83 -6.24 11.23 9.15
N GLU A 84 -5.08 11.77 8.77
CA GLU A 84 -4.67 11.86 7.35
C GLU A 84 -4.61 10.49 6.68
N ALA A 85 -4.05 9.49 7.38
CA ALA A 85 -3.95 8.13 6.86
C ALA A 85 -5.33 7.53 6.60
N ILE A 86 -6.27 7.64 7.54
CA ILE A 86 -7.64 7.15 7.38
C ILE A 86 -8.31 7.82 6.17
N MET A 87 -8.24 9.15 6.07
CA MET A 87 -8.83 9.88 4.95
C MET A 87 -8.29 9.39 3.59
N CYS A 88 -6.97 9.29 3.45
CA CYS A 88 -6.34 8.83 2.20
C CYS A 88 -6.67 7.36 1.88
N LEU A 89 -6.74 6.50 2.89
CA LEU A 89 -7.04 5.08 2.68
C LEU A 89 -8.50 4.87 2.29
N MET A 90 -9.44 5.59 2.91
CA MET A 90 -10.87 5.48 2.61
C MET A 90 -11.20 5.82 1.15
N GLU A 91 -10.41 6.67 0.49
CA GLU A 91 -10.58 6.98 -0.94
C GLU A 91 -10.31 5.78 -1.86
N ASN A 92 -9.54 4.78 -1.40
CA ASN A 92 -9.06 3.66 -2.22
C ASN A 92 -9.45 2.28 -1.65
N ILE A 93 -10.23 2.24 -0.58
CA ILE A 93 -10.78 0.99 -0.04
C ILE A 93 -12.00 0.58 -0.85
N TYR A 94 -12.00 -0.66 -1.28
CA TYR A 94 -13.20 -1.28 -1.85
C TYR A 94 -14.06 -1.82 -0.69
N LEU A 95 -15.20 -1.19 -0.48
CA LEU A 95 -16.23 -1.65 0.45
C LEU A 95 -17.47 -2.01 -0.35
N ASP A 96 -18.01 -3.15 -0.07
CA ASP A 96 -19.33 -3.53 -0.54
C ASP A 96 -20.36 -3.03 0.47
N PHE A 97 -20.90 -1.83 0.27
CA PHE A 97 -21.80 -1.13 1.19
C PHE A 97 -23.20 -1.78 1.25
N ILE A 98 -23.25 -3.08 1.44
CA ILE A 98 -24.51 -3.82 1.46
C ILE A 98 -25.14 -3.84 2.86
N ALA A 99 -24.33 -3.78 3.92
CA ALA A 99 -24.81 -3.89 5.29
C ALA A 99 -24.64 -2.59 6.10
N PRO A 100 -25.64 -2.20 6.91
CA PRO A 100 -25.51 -1.12 7.87
C PRO A 100 -24.36 -1.38 8.86
N GLY A 101 -23.49 -0.38 9.09
CA GLY A 101 -22.39 -0.47 10.04
C GLY A 101 -21.05 -0.90 9.44
N GLU A 102 -20.99 -1.34 8.19
CA GLU A 102 -19.70 -1.73 7.54
C GLU A 102 -18.70 -0.59 7.48
N MET A 103 -19.15 0.63 7.24
CA MET A 103 -18.30 1.81 7.27
C MET A 103 -17.63 2.00 8.63
N GLN A 104 -18.38 1.87 9.72
CA GLN A 104 -17.83 2.00 11.07
C GLN A 104 -16.84 0.87 11.35
N SER A 105 -17.19 -0.37 11.01
CA SER A 105 -16.29 -1.52 11.16
C SER A 105 -14.98 -1.34 10.37
N CYS A 106 -15.07 -0.78 9.16
CA CYS A 106 -13.88 -0.48 8.35
C CYS A 106 -12.99 0.57 9.03
N VAL A 107 -13.56 1.66 9.53
CA VAL A 107 -12.81 2.69 10.25
C VAL A 107 -12.15 2.11 11.51
N ASP A 108 -12.85 1.28 12.25
CA ASP A 108 -12.31 0.64 13.47
C ASP A 108 -11.13 -0.28 13.12
N LEU A 109 -11.21 -1.05 12.03
CA LEU A 109 -10.10 -1.87 11.53
C LEU A 109 -8.91 -1.02 11.09
N LEU A 110 -9.16 0.10 10.41
CA LEU A 110 -8.09 1.04 10.03
C LEU A 110 -7.38 1.62 11.26
N ILE A 111 -8.12 2.03 12.28
CA ILE A 111 -7.56 2.53 13.53
C ILE A 111 -6.68 1.47 14.18
N GLU A 112 -7.13 0.21 14.23
CA GLU A 112 -6.35 -0.88 14.78
C GLU A 112 -5.07 -1.14 13.98
N MET A 113 -5.16 -1.22 12.66
CA MET A 113 -4.02 -1.39 11.76
C MET A 113 -2.96 -0.29 11.94
N LEU A 114 -3.39 0.96 12.07
CA LEU A 114 -2.50 2.12 12.19
C LEU A 114 -1.70 2.15 13.50
N LYS A 115 -2.02 1.31 14.48
CA LYS A 115 -1.20 1.17 15.69
C LYS A 115 0.16 0.55 15.39
N THR A 116 0.25 -0.29 14.36
CA THR A 116 1.46 -1.05 14.02
C THR A 116 1.98 -0.79 12.61
N VAL A 117 1.11 -0.47 11.65
CA VAL A 117 1.48 -0.25 10.25
C VAL A 117 1.56 1.25 9.95
N PRO A 118 2.74 1.79 9.68
CA PRO A 118 2.89 3.18 9.29
C PRO A 118 2.36 3.43 7.87
N VAL A 119 1.78 4.60 7.66
CA VAL A 119 1.34 5.08 6.34
C VAL A 119 2.17 6.28 5.94
N TYR A 120 2.69 6.25 4.72
CA TYR A 120 3.49 7.32 4.14
C TYR A 120 2.80 7.93 2.92
N ARG A 121 3.02 9.21 2.71
CA ARG A 121 2.78 9.87 1.43
C ARG A 121 4.11 9.95 0.68
N LEU A 122 4.14 9.41 -0.54
CA LEU A 122 5.28 9.50 -1.46
C LEU A 122 4.83 10.23 -2.73
N ASP A 123 5.17 11.49 -2.84
CA ASP A 123 5.06 12.23 -4.09
C ASP A 123 6.36 12.03 -4.86
N CYS A 124 6.30 11.45 -6.06
CA CYS A 124 7.51 10.92 -6.69
C CYS A 124 7.53 11.00 -8.22
N THR A 125 8.76 10.91 -8.74
CA THR A 125 9.06 10.63 -10.14
C THR A 125 9.01 9.12 -10.41
N PRO A 126 8.75 8.68 -11.66
CA PRO A 126 8.70 7.25 -12.02
C PRO A 126 10.10 6.69 -12.32
N ASP A 127 11.03 6.78 -11.36
CA ASP A 127 12.40 6.34 -11.50
C ASP A 127 13.00 5.75 -10.20
N GLU A 128 14.23 5.24 -10.30
CA GLU A 128 14.98 4.61 -9.20
C GLU A 128 15.10 5.50 -7.96
N ARG A 129 15.14 6.83 -8.11
CA ARG A 129 15.26 7.75 -6.98
C ARG A 129 14.08 7.66 -6.02
N ALA A 130 12.89 7.36 -6.55
CA ALA A 130 11.70 7.11 -5.71
C ALA A 130 11.87 5.85 -4.87
N VAL A 131 12.38 4.76 -5.47
CA VAL A 131 12.66 3.50 -4.77
C VAL A 131 13.68 3.72 -3.66
N LYS A 132 14.80 4.39 -3.98
CA LYS A 132 15.85 4.68 -3.00
C LYS A 132 15.30 5.49 -1.82
N LYS A 133 14.55 6.55 -2.11
CA LYS A 133 13.99 7.42 -1.07
C LYS A 133 13.05 6.67 -0.11
N LEU A 134 12.21 5.81 -0.65
CA LEU A 134 11.32 4.98 0.18
C LEU A 134 12.08 3.89 0.94
N ALA A 135 13.07 3.26 0.30
CA ALA A 135 13.88 2.24 0.95
C ALA A 135 14.68 2.80 2.13
N ASP A 136 15.27 4.00 1.97
CA ASP A 136 15.99 4.70 3.02
C ASP A 136 15.06 5.03 4.22
N GLU A 137 13.85 5.52 3.95
CA GLU A 137 12.85 5.83 4.98
C GLU A 137 12.41 4.57 5.75
N LEU A 138 12.17 3.47 5.03
CA LEU A 138 11.76 2.19 5.61
C LEU A 138 12.94 1.37 6.17
N LYS A 139 14.19 1.87 6.05
CA LYS A 139 15.42 1.18 6.47
C LYS A 139 15.58 -0.21 5.81
N ILE A 140 15.14 -0.32 4.59
CA ILE A 140 15.30 -1.53 3.77
C ILE A 140 16.68 -1.47 3.14
N GLY A 141 17.59 -2.31 3.62
CA GLY A 141 18.95 -2.43 3.09
C GLY A 141 19.00 -2.90 1.62
N ASN A 142 20.18 -2.76 1.06
CA ASN A 142 20.47 -3.34 -0.26
C ASN A 142 20.63 -4.85 -0.17
#